data_b551ae354db1e3b23937157b2e64b0ba
#
_entry.id   b551ae354db1e3b23937157b2e64b0ba
#
_cell.length_a   1.000
_cell.length_b   1.000
_cell.length_c   1.000
_cell.angle_alpha   90.00
_cell.angle_beta   90.00
_cell.angle_gamma   90.00
#
_symmetry.space_group_name_H-M   'P 1'
#
loop_
_entity.id
_entity.type
_entity.pdbx_description
1 polymer ?
#
loop_
_entity_poly.entity_id
_entity_poly.type
_entity_poly.pdbx_seq_one_letter_code
_entity_poly.pdbx_strand_id
1 'polypeptide(L)'
;MRGLLSILVVVVVLPMSATQAATLPETMARLMAIMPGTYDTAEQIKAEAAGGIAEAQRHERRHVIYARIDAPQIGPNVFFRQERKDGPAGEIIARGLAVFEPDPSADGIRMWLRNIPEPARFTDLHLKKELWGQVTFDPTYGAKCPFHWRLVKDKLVGTLQGATKIAYR
;
A
#
# COMPACT_ATOMS: atom_id res chain seq x y z
N MET A 1 9.79 75.61 2.98
CA MET A 1 8.83 74.66 2.36
C MET A 1 9.45 73.26 2.42
N ARG A 2 8.99 72.42 3.35
CA ARG A 2 9.46 71.04 3.50
C ARG A 2 8.40 70.11 2.95
N GLY A 3 8.70 69.50 1.80
CA GLY A 3 7.79 68.50 1.18
C GLY A 3 7.86 67.19 1.94
N LEU A 4 6.75 66.72 2.50
CA LEU A 4 6.58 65.35 3.03
C LEU A 4 6.38 64.41 1.88
N LEU A 5 7.34 63.47 1.73
CA LEU A 5 7.24 62.36 0.81
C LEU A 5 6.47 61.20 1.50
N SER A 6 5.21 61.01 1.11
CA SER A 6 4.40 59.86 1.63
C SER A 6 4.80 58.59 0.88
N ILE A 7 5.42 57.68 1.59
CA ILE A 7 5.72 56.35 1.06
C ILE A 7 4.47 55.44 1.20
N LEU A 8 3.86 55.07 0.08
CA LEU A 8 2.74 54.13 0.02
C LEU A 8 3.33 52.71 0.10
N VAL A 9 3.16 52.03 1.23
CA VAL A 9 3.53 50.62 1.38
C VAL A 9 2.37 49.78 0.89
N VAL A 10 2.51 49.15 -0.29
CA VAL A 10 1.56 48.17 -0.80
C VAL A 10 1.91 46.81 -0.22
N VAL A 11 1.10 46.34 0.72
CA VAL A 11 1.21 44.95 1.26
C VAL A 11 0.50 44.02 0.31
N VAL A 12 1.25 43.26 -0.49
CA VAL A 12 0.71 42.20 -1.33
C VAL A 12 0.48 40.97 -0.46
N VAL A 13 -0.77 40.71 -0.07
CA VAL A 13 -1.16 39.47 0.60
C VAL A 13 -1.32 38.40 -0.49
N LEU A 14 -0.31 37.56 -0.64
CA LEU A 14 -0.41 36.36 -1.50
C LEU A 14 -1.35 35.35 -0.82
N PRO A 15 -2.37 34.83 -1.52
CA PRO A 15 -3.20 33.78 -0.95
C PRO A 15 -2.35 32.55 -0.73
N MET A 16 -2.17 32.14 0.53
CA MET A 16 -1.64 30.83 0.87
C MET A 16 -2.66 29.79 0.37
N SER A 17 -2.35 29.11 -0.73
CA SER A 17 -3.12 27.96 -1.18
C SER A 17 -3.05 26.89 -0.09
N ALA A 18 -4.11 26.74 0.68
CA ALA A 18 -4.26 25.65 1.63
C ALA A 18 -4.20 24.35 0.82
N THR A 19 -3.17 23.55 1.04
CA THR A 19 -3.08 22.19 0.46
C THR A 19 -4.24 21.40 1.04
N GLN A 20 -5.29 21.21 0.27
CA GLN A 20 -6.48 20.47 0.68
C GLN A 20 -6.06 19.03 0.95
N ALA A 21 -6.44 18.48 2.11
CA ALA A 21 -6.22 17.08 2.41
C ALA A 21 -6.98 16.22 1.38
N ALA A 22 -6.34 15.17 0.88
CA ALA A 22 -6.96 14.29 -0.09
C ALA A 22 -8.16 13.57 0.54
N THR A 23 -9.22 13.41 -0.23
CA THR A 23 -10.44 12.73 0.20
C THR A 23 -10.24 11.20 0.25
N LEU A 24 -11.08 10.49 1.01
CA LEU A 24 -11.05 9.02 1.04
C LEU A 24 -11.24 8.38 -0.35
N PRO A 25 -12.17 8.86 -1.22
CA PRO A 25 -12.30 8.36 -2.59
C PRO A 25 -11.02 8.56 -3.43
N GLU A 26 -10.37 9.70 -3.33
CA GLU A 26 -9.09 9.96 -4.05
C GLU A 26 -7.97 9.07 -3.55
N THR A 27 -7.85 8.89 -2.24
CA THR A 27 -6.86 7.99 -1.62
C THR A 27 -7.10 6.55 -2.08
N MET A 28 -8.36 6.10 -2.09
CA MET A 28 -8.72 4.76 -2.58
C MET A 28 -8.40 4.60 -4.07
N ALA A 29 -8.81 5.56 -4.92
CA ALA A 29 -8.54 5.49 -6.35
C ALA A 29 -7.03 5.41 -6.63
N ARG A 30 -6.23 6.18 -5.92
CA ARG A 30 -4.77 6.15 -6.06
C ARG A 30 -4.15 4.84 -5.60
N LEU A 31 -4.63 4.27 -4.47
CA LEU A 31 -4.22 2.93 -4.03
C LEU A 31 -4.56 1.86 -5.08
N MET A 32 -5.78 1.89 -5.61
CA MET A 32 -6.21 0.93 -6.64
C MET A 32 -5.40 1.04 -7.92
N ALA A 33 -4.87 2.21 -8.25
CA ALA A 33 -4.02 2.43 -9.42
C ALA A 33 -2.59 1.93 -9.24
N ILE A 34 -2.01 2.08 -8.05
CA ILE A 34 -0.60 1.73 -7.83
C ILE A 34 -0.39 0.33 -7.26
N MET A 35 -1.42 -0.24 -6.58
CA MET A 35 -1.29 -1.52 -5.89
C MET A 35 -1.09 -2.72 -6.81
N PRO A 36 -1.71 -2.80 -8.01
CA PRO A 36 -1.45 -3.90 -8.94
C PRO A 36 0.00 -3.87 -9.40
N GLY A 37 0.67 -5.00 -9.33
CA GLY A 37 2.05 -5.10 -9.80
C GLY A 37 2.83 -6.21 -9.15
N THR A 38 4.10 -6.24 -9.51
CA THR A 38 5.09 -7.15 -8.96
C THR A 38 6.14 -6.34 -8.22
N TYR A 39 6.40 -6.71 -6.99
CA TYR A 39 7.33 -6.06 -6.08
C TYR A 39 8.44 -7.03 -5.71
N ASP A 40 9.69 -6.60 -5.81
CA ASP A 40 10.86 -7.43 -5.47
C ASP A 40 11.83 -6.60 -4.59
N THR A 41 12.30 -7.18 -3.51
CA THR A 41 13.23 -6.52 -2.59
C THR A 41 14.70 -6.66 -3.01
N ALA A 42 14.99 -7.16 -4.21
CA ALA A 42 16.37 -7.38 -4.69
C ALA A 42 17.25 -6.12 -4.62
N GLU A 43 16.71 -4.98 -5.07
CA GLU A 43 17.47 -3.71 -5.07
C GLU A 43 17.69 -3.17 -3.64
N GLN A 44 16.74 -3.40 -2.73
CA GLN A 44 16.91 -3.07 -1.32
C GLN A 44 18.06 -3.88 -0.70
N ILE A 45 18.08 -5.19 -0.90
CA ILE A 45 19.12 -6.08 -0.38
C ILE A 45 20.50 -5.70 -0.95
N LYS A 46 20.55 -5.34 -2.22
CA LYS A 46 21.77 -4.87 -2.89
C LYS A 46 22.27 -3.56 -2.27
N ALA A 47 21.36 -2.61 -2.00
CA ALA A 47 21.67 -1.36 -1.32
C ALA A 47 22.16 -1.59 0.12
N GLU A 48 21.55 -2.51 0.86
CA GLU A 48 21.97 -2.91 2.21
C GLU A 48 23.35 -3.53 2.21
N ALA A 49 23.65 -4.39 1.23
CA ALA A 49 24.98 -4.98 1.06
C ALA A 49 26.03 -3.90 0.75
N ALA A 50 25.74 -2.98 -0.16
CA ALA A 50 26.61 -1.86 -0.49
C ALA A 50 26.82 -0.90 0.68
N GLY A 51 25.81 -0.76 1.56
CA GLY A 51 25.88 0.02 2.80
C GLY A 51 26.61 -0.66 3.95
N GLY A 52 27.17 -1.86 3.74
CA GLY A 52 27.95 -2.59 4.74
C GLY A 52 27.10 -3.31 5.80
N ILE A 53 25.80 -3.48 5.59
CA ILE A 53 24.94 -4.24 6.49
C ILE A 53 25.35 -5.72 6.42
N ALA A 54 25.60 -6.34 7.58
CA ALA A 54 25.96 -7.75 7.65
C ALA A 54 24.86 -8.64 7.09
N GLU A 55 25.20 -9.71 6.40
CA GLU A 55 24.25 -10.61 5.71
C GLU A 55 23.10 -11.07 6.62
N ALA A 56 23.42 -11.47 7.85
CA ALA A 56 22.41 -11.90 8.84
C ALA A 56 21.43 -10.79 9.30
N GLN A 57 21.72 -9.53 8.97
CA GLN A 57 20.88 -8.37 9.30
C GLN A 57 20.15 -7.80 8.08
N ARG A 58 20.44 -8.31 6.86
CA ARG A 58 19.78 -7.88 5.65
C ARG A 58 18.38 -8.46 5.58
N HIS A 59 17.51 -7.75 4.86
CA HIS A 59 16.20 -8.29 4.54
C HIS A 59 16.35 -9.56 3.67
N GLU A 60 15.44 -10.50 3.86
CA GLU A 60 15.31 -11.62 2.94
C GLU A 60 14.74 -11.15 1.60
N ARG A 61 15.17 -11.76 0.51
CA ARG A 61 14.58 -11.46 -0.79
C ARG A 61 13.15 -11.97 -0.85
N ARG A 62 12.25 -11.05 -1.19
CA ARG A 62 10.82 -11.31 -1.35
C ARG A 62 10.37 -10.83 -2.72
N HIS A 63 9.59 -11.68 -3.36
CA HIS A 63 8.94 -11.38 -4.63
C HIS A 63 7.44 -11.51 -4.43
N VAL A 64 6.72 -10.40 -4.54
CA VAL A 64 5.30 -10.31 -4.20
C VAL A 64 4.52 -9.83 -5.41
N ILE A 65 3.48 -10.58 -5.77
CA ILE A 65 2.51 -10.20 -6.79
C ILE A 65 1.25 -9.71 -6.08
N TYR A 66 0.77 -8.51 -6.46
CA TYR A 66 -0.56 -8.03 -6.17
C TYR A 66 -1.34 -7.91 -7.46
N ALA A 67 -2.41 -8.67 -7.60
CA ALA A 67 -3.27 -8.65 -8.79
C ALA A 67 -4.72 -8.42 -8.39
N ARG A 68 -5.35 -7.40 -8.97
CA ARG A 68 -6.78 -7.17 -8.75
C ARG A 68 -7.57 -8.35 -9.29
N ILE A 69 -8.51 -8.85 -8.49
CA ILE A 69 -9.42 -9.93 -8.87
C ILE A 69 -10.86 -9.46 -8.70
N ASP A 70 -11.75 -10.00 -9.51
CA ASP A 70 -13.18 -9.78 -9.37
C ASP A 70 -13.76 -10.85 -8.45
N ALA A 71 -13.97 -10.46 -7.20
CA ALA A 71 -14.47 -11.31 -6.12
C ALA A 71 -15.58 -10.59 -5.34
N PRO A 72 -16.75 -10.33 -5.97
CA PRO A 72 -17.82 -9.52 -5.39
C PRO A 72 -18.38 -10.07 -4.09
N GLN A 73 -18.27 -11.39 -3.87
CA GLN A 73 -18.65 -12.08 -2.63
C GLN A 73 -17.77 -11.67 -1.44
N ILE A 74 -16.59 -11.03 -1.69
CA ILE A 74 -15.65 -10.55 -0.67
C ILE A 74 -15.75 -9.04 -0.55
N GLY A 75 -15.77 -8.33 -1.68
CA GLY A 75 -15.85 -6.88 -1.71
C GLY A 75 -15.42 -6.28 -3.04
N PRO A 76 -15.55 -4.94 -3.18
CA PRO A 76 -15.25 -4.26 -4.44
C PRO A 76 -13.74 -4.04 -4.70
N ASN A 77 -12.91 -4.09 -3.66
CA ASN A 77 -11.49 -3.74 -3.75
C ASN A 77 -10.64 -4.89 -3.20
N VAL A 78 -10.57 -5.98 -3.99
CA VAL A 78 -9.88 -7.21 -3.62
C VAL A 78 -8.68 -7.44 -4.53
N PHE A 79 -7.56 -7.75 -3.92
CA PHE A 79 -6.34 -8.17 -4.62
C PHE A 79 -5.93 -9.55 -4.14
N PHE A 80 -5.61 -10.41 -5.08
CA PHE A 80 -4.85 -11.61 -4.78
C PHE A 80 -3.40 -11.23 -4.49
N ARG A 81 -2.84 -11.79 -3.43
CA ARG A 81 -1.44 -11.62 -3.04
C ARG A 81 -0.74 -12.98 -3.05
N GLN A 82 0.36 -13.07 -3.77
CA GLN A 82 1.25 -14.23 -3.73
C GLN A 82 2.68 -13.77 -3.46
N GLU A 83 3.34 -14.42 -2.52
CA GLU A 83 4.71 -14.11 -2.12
C GLU A 83 5.61 -15.31 -2.32
N ARG A 84 6.77 -15.05 -2.92
CA ARG A 84 7.82 -16.04 -3.11
C ARG A 84 9.08 -15.60 -2.38
N LYS A 85 9.81 -16.55 -1.84
CA LYS A 85 11.16 -16.38 -1.30
C LYS A 85 12.15 -16.42 -2.47
N ASP A 86 13.27 -15.70 -2.33
CA ASP A 86 14.41 -15.73 -3.24
C ASP A 86 14.14 -15.34 -4.70
N GLY A 87 13.02 -14.64 -4.97
CA GLY A 87 12.70 -14.10 -6.28
C GLY A 87 11.58 -14.83 -7.03
N PRO A 88 11.37 -14.53 -8.33
CA PRO A 88 10.19 -14.96 -9.08
C PRO A 88 10.10 -16.47 -9.31
N ALA A 89 11.22 -17.18 -9.31
CA ALA A 89 11.27 -18.65 -9.43
C ALA A 89 11.31 -19.37 -8.09
N GLY A 90 11.33 -18.61 -6.98
CA GLY A 90 11.49 -19.17 -5.65
C GLY A 90 10.21 -19.84 -5.11
N GLU A 91 10.36 -20.47 -3.96
CA GLU A 91 9.26 -21.11 -3.25
C GLU A 91 8.15 -20.12 -2.91
N ILE A 92 6.91 -20.53 -3.10
CA ILE A 92 5.73 -19.75 -2.67
C ILE A 92 5.55 -19.95 -1.17
N ILE A 93 5.75 -18.88 -0.41
CA ILE A 93 5.66 -18.89 1.05
C ILE A 93 4.35 -18.31 1.60
N ALA A 94 3.61 -17.53 0.79
CA ALA A 94 2.31 -17.03 1.19
C ALA A 94 1.38 -16.84 -0.02
N ARG A 95 0.09 -17.08 0.21
CA ARG A 95 -1.02 -16.76 -0.68
C ARG A 95 -2.16 -16.23 0.16
N GLY A 96 -2.82 -15.20 -0.33
CA GLY A 96 -3.92 -14.59 0.40
C GLY A 96 -4.57 -13.49 -0.38
N LEU A 97 -5.40 -12.72 0.31
CA LEU A 97 -6.07 -11.55 -0.23
C LEU A 97 -5.64 -10.29 0.51
N ALA A 98 -5.54 -9.19 -0.22
CA ALA A 98 -5.53 -7.86 0.35
C ALA A 98 -6.89 -7.22 0.03
N VAL A 99 -7.66 -6.91 1.07
CA VAL A 99 -8.99 -6.32 0.97
C VAL A 99 -8.92 -4.89 1.47
N PHE A 100 -9.36 -3.94 0.65
CA PHE A 100 -9.27 -2.52 0.95
C PHE A 100 -10.65 -1.95 1.24
N GLU A 101 -10.77 -1.24 2.36
CA GLU A 101 -12.00 -0.61 2.84
C GLU A 101 -11.74 0.83 3.28
N PRO A 102 -12.65 1.78 3.02
CA PRO A 102 -12.56 3.11 3.64
C PRO A 102 -12.60 3.01 5.17
N ASP A 103 -11.77 3.81 5.83
CA ASP A 103 -11.81 3.99 7.28
C ASP A 103 -12.03 5.46 7.64
N PRO A 104 -13.28 5.92 7.68
CA PRO A 104 -13.61 7.30 8.01
C PRO A 104 -13.11 7.72 9.40
N SER A 105 -13.04 6.78 10.36
CA SER A 105 -12.61 7.07 11.73
C SER A 105 -11.11 7.41 11.82
N ALA A 106 -10.33 6.91 10.89
CA ALA A 106 -8.89 7.14 10.81
C ALA A 106 -8.48 8.05 9.63
N ASP A 107 -9.46 8.63 8.90
CA ASP A 107 -9.23 9.42 7.69
C ASP A 107 -8.27 8.72 6.71
N GLY A 108 -8.58 7.48 6.37
CA GLY A 108 -7.70 6.65 5.57
C GLY A 108 -8.37 5.41 4.97
N ILE A 109 -7.55 4.56 4.42
CA ILE A 109 -7.99 3.27 3.85
C ILE A 109 -7.38 2.15 4.69
N ARG A 110 -8.21 1.24 5.12
CA ARG A 110 -7.83 0.01 5.80
C ARG A 110 -7.52 -1.08 4.78
N MET A 111 -6.37 -1.73 4.89
CA MET A 111 -6.03 -2.92 4.11
C MET A 111 -5.93 -4.12 5.05
N TRP A 112 -6.77 -5.09 4.84
CA TRP A 112 -6.72 -6.37 5.54
C TRP A 112 -5.95 -7.40 4.71
N LEU A 113 -4.99 -8.07 5.31
CA LEU A 113 -4.43 -9.30 4.76
C LEU A 113 -5.26 -10.48 5.28
N ARG A 114 -5.84 -11.24 4.34
CA ARG A 114 -6.72 -12.38 4.63
C ARG A 114 -6.12 -13.65 4.05
N ASN A 115 -6.10 -14.69 4.86
CA ASN A 115 -5.71 -16.02 4.37
C ASN A 115 -6.88 -16.65 3.63
N ILE A 116 -6.56 -17.39 2.60
CA ILE A 116 -7.53 -18.18 1.84
C ILE A 116 -7.45 -19.65 2.29
N PRO A 117 -8.58 -20.35 2.46
CA PRO A 117 -8.58 -21.78 2.65
C PRO A 117 -7.95 -22.48 1.45
N GLU A 118 -7.32 -23.63 1.65
CA GLU A 118 -6.69 -24.42 0.60
C GLU A 118 -5.78 -23.61 -0.35
N PRO A 119 -4.78 -22.87 0.17
CA PRO A 119 -4.04 -21.88 -0.61
C PRO A 119 -3.32 -22.48 -1.83
N ALA A 120 -3.00 -23.76 -1.81
CA ALA A 120 -2.37 -24.46 -2.94
C ALA A 120 -3.25 -24.51 -4.19
N ARG A 121 -4.58 -24.62 -4.02
CA ARG A 121 -5.58 -24.60 -5.12
C ARG A 121 -5.53 -23.28 -5.90
N PHE A 122 -5.24 -22.20 -5.20
CA PHE A 122 -5.23 -20.85 -5.73
C PHE A 122 -3.83 -20.34 -6.10
N THR A 123 -2.90 -21.25 -6.33
CA THR A 123 -1.58 -20.88 -6.87
C THR A 123 -1.75 -20.18 -8.21
N ASP A 124 -1.09 -19.03 -8.37
CA ASP A 124 -1.18 -18.17 -9.56
C ASP A 124 -2.62 -17.79 -9.95
N LEU A 125 -3.49 -17.56 -8.96
CA LEU A 125 -4.90 -17.22 -9.13
C LEU A 125 -5.10 -16.01 -10.07
N HIS A 126 -4.18 -15.08 -10.13
CA HIS A 126 -4.25 -13.93 -11.02
C HIS A 126 -4.28 -14.30 -12.51
N LEU A 127 -3.85 -15.50 -12.86
CA LEU A 127 -3.91 -16.07 -14.22
C LEU A 127 -5.16 -16.96 -14.44
N LYS A 128 -5.97 -17.22 -13.41
CA LYS A 128 -7.07 -18.21 -13.40
C LYS A 128 -8.40 -17.55 -13.08
N LYS A 129 -8.91 -16.73 -14.01
CA LYS A 129 -10.13 -15.93 -13.80
C LYS A 129 -11.35 -16.78 -13.43
N GLU A 130 -11.42 -18.00 -13.93
CA GLU A 130 -12.48 -18.96 -13.64
C GLU A 130 -12.57 -19.38 -12.16
N LEU A 131 -11.52 -19.15 -11.40
CA LEU A 131 -11.48 -19.44 -9.96
C LEU A 131 -11.83 -18.22 -9.07
N TRP A 132 -11.93 -17.02 -9.61
CA TRP A 132 -12.12 -15.80 -8.81
C TRP A 132 -13.41 -15.82 -8.00
N GLY A 133 -14.51 -16.31 -8.58
CA GLY A 133 -15.79 -16.46 -7.90
C GLY A 133 -15.81 -17.55 -6.81
N GLN A 134 -14.78 -18.39 -6.75
CA GLN A 134 -14.68 -19.50 -5.79
C GLN A 134 -13.81 -19.14 -4.58
N VAL A 135 -13.15 -17.97 -4.60
CA VAL A 135 -12.29 -17.55 -3.52
C VAL A 135 -13.14 -17.15 -2.30
N THR A 136 -12.76 -17.66 -1.16
CA THR A 136 -13.31 -17.29 0.15
C THR A 136 -12.16 -16.95 1.09
N PHE A 137 -12.47 -16.39 2.25
CA PHE A 137 -11.52 -16.25 3.34
C PHE A 137 -12.17 -16.63 4.67
N ASP A 138 -11.36 -17.09 5.61
CA ASP A 138 -11.80 -17.30 6.98
C ASP A 138 -11.63 -15.98 7.76
N PRO A 139 -12.71 -15.35 8.22
CA PRO A 139 -12.65 -14.10 8.97
C PRO A 139 -11.95 -14.24 10.34
N THR A 140 -11.86 -15.46 10.87
CA THR A 140 -11.19 -15.74 12.13
C THR A 140 -9.68 -15.92 11.99
N TYR A 141 -9.21 -16.14 10.76
CA TYR A 141 -7.82 -16.42 10.46
C TYR A 141 -7.22 -15.36 9.52
N GLY A 142 -6.15 -14.73 9.94
CA GLY A 142 -5.46 -13.69 9.18
C GLY A 142 -4.84 -12.62 10.07
N ALA A 143 -4.30 -11.59 9.46
CA ALA A 143 -3.74 -10.46 10.19
C ALA A 143 -4.83 -9.81 11.07
N LYS A 144 -4.59 -9.79 12.38
CA LYS A 144 -5.51 -9.16 13.35
C LYS A 144 -5.46 -7.63 13.27
N CYS A 145 -4.39 -7.07 12.71
CA CYS A 145 -4.17 -5.63 12.58
C CYS A 145 -4.15 -5.25 11.09
N PRO A 146 -5.01 -4.33 10.65
CA PRO A 146 -4.97 -3.82 9.30
C PRO A 146 -3.79 -2.86 9.11
N PHE A 147 -3.34 -2.73 7.87
CA PHE A 147 -2.55 -1.59 7.44
C PHE A 147 -3.48 -0.40 7.22
N HIS A 148 -3.07 0.77 7.70
CA HIS A 148 -3.77 2.02 7.44
C HIS A 148 -3.00 2.84 6.41
N TRP A 149 -3.66 3.18 5.31
CA TRP A 149 -3.11 3.96 4.22
C TRP A 149 -3.69 5.36 4.21
N ARG A 150 -2.82 6.35 4.06
CA ARG A 150 -3.20 7.76 3.91
C ARG A 150 -2.39 8.40 2.80
N LEU A 151 -2.98 9.40 2.17
CA LEU A 151 -2.25 10.27 1.27
C LEU A 151 -1.71 11.46 2.06
N VAL A 152 -0.38 11.58 2.12
CA VAL A 152 0.32 12.64 2.85
C VAL A 152 1.28 13.33 1.88
N LYS A 153 1.01 14.58 1.53
CA LYS A 153 1.84 15.36 0.59
C LYS A 153 2.14 14.53 -0.68
N ASP A 154 1.12 14.08 -1.36
CA ASP A 154 1.20 13.26 -2.59
C ASP A 154 1.87 11.89 -2.47
N LYS A 155 2.19 11.45 -1.26
CA LYS A 155 2.74 10.11 -1.00
C LYS A 155 1.73 9.25 -0.27
N LEU A 156 1.55 8.02 -0.74
CA LEU A 156 0.80 7.02 0.00
C LEU A 156 1.69 6.46 1.12
N VAL A 157 1.21 6.60 2.34
CA VAL A 157 1.90 6.12 3.54
C VAL A 157 1.07 5.02 4.18
N GLY A 158 1.60 3.81 4.20
CA GLY A 158 1.03 2.68 4.92
C GLY A 158 1.62 2.56 6.32
N THR A 159 0.79 2.36 7.33
CA THR A 159 1.20 2.11 8.71
C THR A 159 0.51 0.87 9.24
N LEU A 160 1.24 0.02 9.95
CA LEU A 160 0.67 -1.09 10.70
C LEU A 160 0.46 -0.64 12.15
N GLN A 161 -0.73 -0.81 12.70
CA GLN A 161 -1.01 -0.46 14.10
C GLN A 161 -0.12 -1.30 15.02
N GLY A 162 0.71 -0.64 15.85
CA GLY A 162 1.66 -1.31 16.75
C GLY A 162 3.05 -1.61 16.14
N ALA A 163 3.29 -1.27 14.88
CA ALA A 163 4.60 -1.39 14.25
C ALA A 163 5.21 -0.02 13.90
N THR A 164 6.53 0.02 13.79
CA THR A 164 7.26 1.19 13.28
C THR A 164 6.79 1.51 11.86
N LYS A 165 6.62 2.80 11.55
CA LYS A 165 6.13 3.29 10.26
C LYS A 165 6.92 2.70 9.08
N ILE A 166 6.23 1.99 8.20
CA ILE A 166 6.80 1.56 6.91
C ILE A 166 6.38 2.62 5.89
N ALA A 167 7.34 3.40 5.40
CA ALA A 167 7.11 4.37 4.32
C ALA A 167 7.53 3.74 2.99
N TYR A 168 6.60 3.62 2.06
CA TYR A 168 6.90 3.31 0.66
C TYR A 168 7.07 4.63 -0.12
N ARG A 169 8.19 4.77 -0.80
CA ARG A 169 8.49 5.90 -1.69
C ARG A 169 8.12 5.57 -3.11
#